data_29f945b8c2991f285c9cff3c42012ce2
#
_entry.id   29f945b8c2991f285c9cff3c42012ce2
#
_cell.length_a   1.000
_cell.length_b   1.000
_cell.length_c   1.000
_cell.angle_alpha   90.00
_cell.angle_beta   90.00
_cell.angle_gamma   90.00
#
_symmetry.space_group_name_H-M   'P 1'
#
loop_
_entity.id
_entity.type
_entity.pdbx_description
1 polymer ?
#
loop_
_entity_poly.entity_id
_entity_poly.type
_entity_poly.pdbx_seq_one_letter_code
_entity_poly.pdbx_strand_id
1 'polypeptide(L)'
;TAGTVVVQAPEHDIENARLLAKAQAKFGDDAKKINQSLSSKRKKAPEGFVGWSEKTFDQLVAAEPEPLTSSFDITHSMLLNLMQRPQNPVVAAYRILQVNHEPPQRRRELLRKAVSIYKELLTGGVIERTDTPDEHGSYLRLTEDLQDNFALNQPLSAFAVAAIELLDPDSPNYALDVLSLIEATLEPPHLVLYAQERKAKNELSAQLKADGVEYNERMYELDQVAYPQPLTELIEQAYTTYQQSAPWVARFEPHPKSVVRDMYERAMGFNDFVQYYALERGEGVLLRYLSDAYKALRQTVPESAVNDDLAEIIEWLGELVRQTDSSLVDEWEKLAAGEDAASLAADRAAAEIKDDTPPAVTKNVRAFRVMVRNALFRRVELFADERDRILGELDEVSGWDDDAWADAMDDYFDAYDDIYTDAEARSPKLVQIDDDVREHPGVWKVQQTFADPEDNFDWGIRAEVTLAASDDAGYPLL
;
A
#
# COMPACT_ATOMS: atom_id res chain seq x y z
N THR A 1 -0.66 31.42 19.22
CA THR A 1 0.60 30.87 18.71
C THR A 1 0.76 31.28 17.27
N ALA A 2 1.87 31.99 16.94
CA ALA A 2 2.21 32.31 15.56
C ALA A 2 2.92 31.10 14.94
N GLY A 3 2.47 30.71 13.74
CA GLY A 3 3.13 29.67 12.94
C GLY A 3 3.81 30.30 11.73
N THR A 4 4.93 29.73 11.33
CA THR A 4 5.63 30.14 10.10
C THR A 4 5.45 29.00 9.07
N VAL A 5 4.96 29.37 7.88
CA VAL A 5 4.88 28.45 6.74
C VAL A 5 5.99 28.81 5.77
N VAL A 6 6.82 27.85 5.42
CA VAL A 6 7.87 27.98 4.41
C VAL A 6 7.43 27.23 3.17
N VAL A 7 7.37 27.93 2.03
CA VAL A 7 7.00 27.37 0.75
C VAL A 7 8.22 27.39 -0.18
N GLN A 8 8.62 26.24 -0.68
CA GLN A 8 9.73 26.11 -1.62
C GLN A 8 9.21 26.30 -3.05
N ALA A 9 9.89 27.14 -3.82
CA ALA A 9 9.58 27.27 -5.25
C ALA A 9 9.96 25.99 -6.00
N PRO A 10 9.17 25.59 -7.02
CA PRO A 10 9.49 24.42 -7.84
C PRO A 10 10.84 24.57 -8.54
N GLU A 11 11.56 23.46 -8.72
CA GLU A 11 12.92 23.46 -9.27
C GLU A 11 12.99 24.09 -10.67
N HIS A 12 12.01 23.81 -11.54
CA HIS A 12 11.95 24.41 -12.87
C HIS A 12 11.75 25.94 -12.83
N ASP A 13 11.07 26.49 -11.82
CA ASP A 13 10.92 27.93 -11.63
C ASP A 13 12.21 28.56 -11.13
N ILE A 14 12.92 27.90 -10.21
CA ILE A 14 14.23 28.33 -9.71
C ILE A 14 15.24 28.38 -10.87
N GLU A 15 15.29 27.33 -11.69
CA GLU A 15 16.17 27.29 -12.85
C GLU A 15 15.80 28.34 -13.89
N ASN A 16 14.53 28.53 -14.19
CA ASN A 16 14.07 29.57 -15.10
C ASN A 16 14.40 30.97 -14.60
N ALA A 17 14.28 31.24 -13.31
CA ALA A 17 14.69 32.51 -12.70
C ALA A 17 16.22 32.74 -12.82
N ARG A 18 17.04 31.69 -12.62
CA ARG A 18 18.48 31.74 -12.83
C ARG A 18 18.86 32.00 -14.29
N LEU A 19 18.14 31.37 -15.23
CA LEU A 19 18.33 31.62 -16.67
C LEU A 19 17.97 33.04 -17.06
N LEU A 20 16.87 33.58 -16.50
CA LEU A 20 16.46 34.96 -16.72
C LEU A 20 17.49 35.97 -16.18
N ALA A 21 17.95 35.76 -14.96
CA ALA A 21 18.99 36.60 -14.37
C ALA A 21 20.31 36.60 -15.19
N LYS A 22 20.73 35.45 -15.68
CA LYS A 22 21.90 35.34 -16.58
C LYS A 22 21.68 36.06 -17.91
N ALA A 23 20.48 35.97 -18.48
CA ALA A 23 20.13 36.66 -19.72
C ALA A 23 20.08 38.18 -19.54
N GLN A 24 19.51 38.67 -18.44
CA GLN A 24 19.48 40.09 -18.07
C GLN A 24 20.90 40.64 -17.85
N ALA A 25 21.76 39.90 -17.15
CA ALA A 25 23.14 40.31 -16.96
C ALA A 25 23.94 40.44 -18.29
N LYS A 26 23.57 39.60 -19.31
CA LYS A 26 24.23 39.61 -20.63
C LYS A 26 23.69 40.66 -21.62
N PHE A 27 22.38 40.91 -21.58
CA PHE A 27 21.70 41.70 -22.60
C PHE A 27 21.06 43.01 -22.05
N GLY A 28 21.23 43.29 -20.72
CA GLY A 28 20.63 44.43 -20.05
C GLY A 28 19.13 44.40 -20.17
N ASP A 29 18.50 45.54 -20.53
CA ASP A 29 17.03 45.68 -20.62
C ASP A 29 16.46 45.33 -22.02
N ASP A 30 17.26 44.69 -22.91
CA ASP A 30 16.81 44.31 -24.26
C ASP A 30 15.88 43.07 -24.19
N ALA A 31 14.58 43.32 -23.98
CA ALA A 31 13.57 42.29 -23.83
C ALA A 31 13.49 41.31 -25.03
N LYS A 32 13.81 41.77 -26.27
CA LYS A 32 13.80 40.88 -27.45
C LYS A 32 14.92 39.86 -27.41
N LYS A 33 16.13 40.28 -27.09
CA LYS A 33 17.28 39.37 -26.99
C LYS A 33 17.16 38.44 -25.80
N ILE A 34 16.64 38.89 -24.68
CA ILE A 34 16.35 38.06 -23.50
C ILE A 34 15.34 36.99 -23.89
N ASN A 35 14.18 37.32 -24.45
CA ASN A 35 13.17 36.35 -24.84
C ASN A 35 13.70 35.34 -25.89
N GLN A 36 14.46 35.77 -26.86
CA GLN A 36 15.05 34.93 -27.86
C GLN A 36 16.10 33.94 -27.26
N SER A 37 16.88 34.40 -26.27
CA SER A 37 17.85 33.58 -25.55
C SER A 37 17.18 32.53 -24.61
N LEU A 38 15.97 32.81 -24.12
CA LEU A 38 15.23 31.97 -23.20
C LEU A 38 14.30 30.98 -23.90
N SER A 39 13.89 31.25 -25.13
CA SER A 39 12.86 30.47 -25.84
C SER A 39 13.19 28.96 -25.97
N SER A 40 14.48 28.62 -26.14
CA SER A 40 14.97 27.23 -26.28
C SER A 40 15.51 26.62 -24.98
N LYS A 41 15.67 27.41 -23.91
CA LYS A 41 16.32 27.00 -22.67
C LYS A 41 15.38 26.93 -21.48
N ARG A 42 14.16 27.46 -21.63
CA ARG A 42 13.19 27.46 -20.55
C ARG A 42 12.75 26.03 -20.23
N LYS A 43 12.91 25.64 -18.97
CA LYS A 43 12.41 24.37 -18.45
C LYS A 43 10.88 24.41 -18.37
N LYS A 44 10.24 23.38 -18.88
CA LYS A 44 8.80 23.18 -18.74
C LYS A 44 8.52 22.55 -17.37
N ALA A 45 7.36 22.87 -16.80
CA ALA A 45 6.87 22.13 -15.65
C ALA A 45 6.71 20.65 -16.02
N PRO A 46 6.97 19.72 -15.07
CA PRO A 46 6.68 18.31 -15.26
C PRO A 46 5.24 18.10 -15.70
N GLU A 47 4.98 17.06 -16.47
CA GLU A 47 3.62 16.77 -16.92
C GLU A 47 2.71 16.52 -15.72
N GLY A 48 1.58 17.26 -15.64
CA GLY A 48 0.63 17.23 -14.54
C GLY A 48 0.96 18.08 -13.34
N PHE A 49 2.03 18.80 -13.36
CA PHE A 49 2.30 19.78 -12.32
C PHE A 49 1.21 20.86 -12.31
N VAL A 50 0.54 21.03 -11.17
CA VAL A 50 -0.38 22.16 -10.97
C VAL A 50 0.47 23.40 -10.76
N GLY A 51 0.61 24.19 -11.83
CA GLY A 51 1.44 25.39 -11.83
C GLY A 51 0.94 26.40 -10.79
N TRP A 52 1.83 26.82 -9.91
CA TRP A 52 1.62 27.98 -9.04
C TRP A 52 2.77 28.96 -9.22
N SER A 53 2.49 30.22 -9.02
CA SER A 53 3.42 31.31 -9.26
C SER A 53 3.49 32.21 -8.02
N GLU A 54 4.47 33.12 -8.00
CA GLU A 54 4.54 34.17 -6.98
C GLU A 54 3.21 34.89 -6.80
N LYS A 55 2.53 35.18 -7.92
CA LYS A 55 1.18 35.80 -7.89
C LYS A 55 0.14 34.90 -7.21
N THR A 56 0.20 33.57 -7.42
CA THR A 56 -0.69 32.63 -6.76
C THR A 56 -0.38 32.57 -5.26
N PHE A 57 0.90 32.60 -4.91
CA PHE A 57 1.34 32.66 -3.52
C PHE A 57 0.83 33.93 -2.83
N ASP A 58 1.01 35.10 -3.45
CA ASP A 58 0.51 36.38 -2.94
C ASP A 58 -1.00 36.39 -2.74
N GLN A 59 -1.74 35.78 -3.69
CA GLN A 59 -3.20 35.64 -3.58
C GLN A 59 -3.59 34.77 -2.39
N LEU A 60 -2.88 33.63 -2.18
CA LEU A 60 -3.13 32.73 -1.04
C LEU A 60 -2.81 33.41 0.29
N VAL A 61 -1.71 34.19 0.35
CA VAL A 61 -1.34 34.96 1.56
C VAL A 61 -2.36 36.05 1.89
N ALA A 62 -2.92 36.68 0.86
CA ALA A 62 -3.93 37.74 1.01
C ALA A 62 -5.37 37.21 1.22
N ALA A 63 -5.61 35.92 0.94
CA ALA A 63 -6.91 35.32 1.12
C ALA A 63 -7.27 35.16 2.61
N GLU A 64 -8.55 35.35 2.94
CA GLU A 64 -9.02 34.97 4.26
C GLU A 64 -8.93 33.44 4.42
N PRO A 65 -8.52 32.95 5.61
CA PRO A 65 -8.47 31.51 5.88
C PRO A 65 -9.84 30.87 5.65
N GLU A 66 -9.88 29.83 4.84
CA GLU A 66 -11.10 29.04 4.69
C GLU A 66 -11.50 28.42 6.04
N PRO A 67 -12.78 28.45 6.39
CA PRO A 67 -13.24 27.81 7.61
C PRO A 67 -13.01 26.29 7.49
N LEU A 68 -12.40 25.70 8.51
CA LEU A 68 -12.30 24.25 8.60
C LEU A 68 -13.71 23.65 8.65
N THR A 69 -14.05 22.87 7.65
CA THR A 69 -15.28 22.07 7.64
C THR A 69 -14.95 20.68 8.16
N SER A 70 -15.72 20.24 9.16
CA SER A 70 -15.59 18.90 9.70
C SER A 70 -16.21 17.89 8.74
N SER A 71 -15.54 16.79 8.47
CA SER A 71 -16.07 15.60 7.79
C SER A 71 -16.46 14.51 8.79
N PHE A 72 -16.65 14.88 10.06
CA PHE A 72 -16.98 13.92 11.10
C PHE A 72 -18.29 13.20 10.79
N ASP A 73 -18.23 11.86 10.86
CA ASP A 73 -19.39 10.99 10.77
C ASP A 73 -19.35 9.93 11.88
N ILE A 74 -20.51 9.37 12.21
CA ILE A 74 -20.60 8.29 13.18
C ILE A 74 -20.82 6.96 12.44
N THR A 75 -20.05 5.95 12.83
CA THR A 75 -20.06 4.62 12.22
C THR A 75 -20.37 3.55 13.27
N HIS A 76 -20.71 2.35 12.81
CA HIS A 76 -20.90 1.16 13.65
C HIS A 76 -19.62 0.85 14.45
N SER A 77 -18.48 0.83 13.77
CA SER A 77 -17.17 0.56 14.38
C SER A 77 -16.84 1.54 15.50
N MET A 78 -17.19 2.82 15.32
CA MET A 78 -16.98 3.84 16.34
C MET A 78 -17.83 3.57 17.58
N LEU A 79 -19.10 3.21 17.42
CA LEU A 79 -19.97 2.87 18.56
C LEU A 79 -19.51 1.59 19.26
N LEU A 80 -19.10 0.57 18.50
CA LEU A 80 -18.59 -0.68 19.07
C LEU A 80 -17.30 -0.43 19.86
N ASN A 81 -16.38 0.37 19.34
CA ASN A 81 -15.16 0.73 20.08
C ASN A 81 -15.45 1.50 21.38
N LEU A 82 -16.44 2.39 21.36
CA LEU A 82 -16.86 3.07 22.60
C LEU A 82 -17.40 2.09 23.65
N MET A 83 -17.95 0.97 23.22
CA MET A 83 -18.47 -0.07 24.13
C MET A 83 -17.36 -0.94 24.75
N GLN A 84 -16.21 -1.06 24.08
CA GLN A 84 -15.06 -1.77 24.63
C GLN A 84 -14.26 -0.96 25.66
N ARG A 85 -14.39 0.37 25.65
CA ARG A 85 -13.62 1.23 26.56
C ARG A 85 -14.13 1.13 28.01
N PRO A 86 -13.25 1.28 29.00
CA PRO A 86 -13.62 1.30 30.42
C PRO A 86 -14.35 2.60 30.79
N GLN A 87 -15.51 2.84 30.21
CA GLN A 87 -16.37 4.00 30.44
C GLN A 87 -17.80 3.70 29.97
N ASN A 88 -18.78 4.49 30.45
CA ASN A 88 -20.15 4.34 29.96
C ASN A 88 -20.23 4.75 28.45
N PRO A 89 -20.55 3.81 27.54
CA PRO A 89 -20.50 4.06 26.10
C PRO A 89 -21.55 5.06 25.63
N VAL A 90 -22.72 5.12 26.27
CA VAL A 90 -23.81 6.06 25.93
C VAL A 90 -23.37 7.49 26.26
N VAL A 91 -22.75 7.68 27.44
CA VAL A 91 -22.23 8.99 27.85
C VAL A 91 -21.07 9.42 26.96
N ALA A 92 -20.19 8.49 26.60
CA ALA A 92 -19.07 8.76 25.72
C ALA A 92 -19.53 9.15 24.30
N ALA A 93 -20.46 8.38 23.71
CA ALA A 93 -21.06 8.68 22.40
C ALA A 93 -21.75 10.04 22.40
N TYR A 94 -22.58 10.31 23.44
CA TYR A 94 -23.26 11.60 23.56
C TYR A 94 -22.27 12.76 23.63
N ARG A 95 -21.17 12.63 24.40
CA ARG A 95 -20.14 13.65 24.51
C ARG A 95 -19.48 13.93 23.17
N ILE A 96 -19.09 12.90 22.42
CA ILE A 96 -18.48 13.05 21.09
C ILE A 96 -19.44 13.74 20.12
N LEU A 97 -20.72 13.40 20.16
CA LEU A 97 -21.73 13.97 19.29
C LEU A 97 -22.11 15.41 19.63
N GLN A 98 -21.91 15.84 20.87
CA GLN A 98 -22.26 17.22 21.32
C GLN A 98 -21.05 18.16 21.35
N VAL A 99 -19.84 17.62 21.68
CA VAL A 99 -18.61 18.41 21.79
C VAL A 99 -17.76 18.19 20.54
N ASN A 100 -18.28 18.67 19.40
CA ASN A 100 -17.58 18.68 18.11
C ASN A 100 -17.79 20.05 17.43
N HIS A 101 -17.06 20.28 16.35
CA HIS A 101 -17.13 21.53 15.59
C HIS A 101 -18.26 21.54 14.53
N GLU A 102 -19.15 20.55 14.52
CA GLU A 102 -20.27 20.49 13.61
C GLU A 102 -21.37 21.51 13.96
N PRO A 103 -22.06 22.04 12.95
CA PRO A 103 -23.20 22.93 13.15
C PRO A 103 -24.36 22.18 13.88
N PRO A 104 -25.21 22.91 14.62
CA PRO A 104 -26.27 22.29 15.42
C PRO A 104 -27.23 21.37 14.65
N GLN A 105 -27.46 21.66 13.37
CA GLN A 105 -28.30 20.81 12.51
C GLN A 105 -27.62 19.46 12.25
N ARG A 106 -26.34 19.48 11.90
CA ARG A 106 -25.53 18.28 11.64
C ARG A 106 -25.38 17.42 12.88
N ARG A 107 -25.19 18.02 14.07
CA ARG A 107 -25.17 17.27 15.35
C ARG A 107 -26.46 16.50 15.60
N ARG A 108 -27.62 17.08 15.24
CA ARG A 108 -28.92 16.38 15.37
C ARG A 108 -29.03 15.20 14.39
N GLU A 109 -28.50 15.34 13.18
CA GLU A 109 -28.46 14.28 12.17
C GLU A 109 -27.55 13.14 12.65
N LEU A 110 -26.35 13.46 13.13
CA LEU A 110 -25.40 12.51 13.68
C LEU A 110 -26.00 11.75 14.89
N LEU A 111 -26.72 12.45 15.77
CA LEU A 111 -27.41 11.80 16.89
C LEU A 111 -28.51 10.84 16.41
N ARG A 112 -29.30 11.21 15.41
CA ARG A 112 -30.29 10.30 14.81
C ARG A 112 -29.63 9.10 14.16
N LYS A 113 -28.52 9.29 13.45
CA LYS A 113 -27.72 8.22 12.86
C LYS A 113 -27.18 7.30 13.94
N ALA A 114 -26.63 7.82 15.03
CA ALA A 114 -26.17 7.02 16.18
C ALA A 114 -27.27 6.16 16.77
N VAL A 115 -28.46 6.71 16.94
CA VAL A 115 -29.63 5.95 17.44
C VAL A 115 -30.08 4.89 16.43
N SER A 116 -29.99 5.16 15.13
CA SER A 116 -30.27 4.15 14.10
C SER A 116 -29.29 2.98 14.19
N ILE A 117 -27.98 3.28 14.22
CA ILE A 117 -26.91 2.29 14.34
C ILE A 117 -27.08 1.48 15.64
N TYR A 118 -27.37 2.12 16.76
CA TYR A 118 -27.64 1.43 18.01
C TYR A 118 -28.78 0.41 17.88
N LYS A 119 -29.90 0.80 17.24
CA LYS A 119 -31.02 -0.11 17.02
C LYS A 119 -30.65 -1.27 16.08
N GLU A 120 -29.88 -1.00 15.06
CA GLU A 120 -29.38 -2.00 14.11
C GLU A 120 -28.50 -3.03 14.84
N LEU A 121 -27.54 -2.57 15.65
CA LEU A 121 -26.67 -3.43 16.46
C LEU A 121 -27.44 -4.27 17.47
N LEU A 122 -28.47 -3.69 18.10
CA LEU A 122 -29.34 -4.41 19.05
C LEU A 122 -30.20 -5.47 18.33
N THR A 123 -30.76 -5.14 17.17
CA THR A 123 -31.58 -6.07 16.37
C THR A 123 -30.74 -7.19 15.78
N GLY A 124 -29.50 -6.87 15.39
CA GLY A 124 -28.50 -7.84 14.87
C GLY A 124 -27.86 -8.71 15.96
N GLY A 125 -28.22 -8.49 17.25
CA GLY A 125 -27.68 -9.27 18.35
C GLY A 125 -26.19 -9.01 18.65
N VAL A 126 -25.58 -7.97 18.08
CA VAL A 126 -24.19 -7.60 18.33
C VAL A 126 -24.01 -6.95 19.71
N ILE A 127 -25.05 -6.26 20.17
CA ILE A 127 -25.14 -5.69 21.51
C ILE A 127 -26.42 -6.17 22.18
N GLU A 128 -26.37 -6.27 23.49
CA GLU A 128 -27.55 -6.60 24.32
C GLU A 128 -27.77 -5.56 25.42
N ARG A 129 -29.02 -5.49 25.91
CA ARG A 129 -29.33 -4.74 27.11
C ARG A 129 -29.36 -5.67 28.31
N THR A 130 -28.63 -5.28 29.35
CA THR A 130 -28.62 -5.97 30.64
C THR A 130 -29.62 -5.35 31.62
N ASP A 131 -30.17 -6.15 32.53
CA ASP A 131 -31.07 -5.67 33.57
C ASP A 131 -30.34 -4.91 34.69
N THR A 132 -29.05 -5.18 34.84
CA THR A 132 -28.19 -4.53 35.84
C THR A 132 -27.05 -3.79 35.14
N PRO A 133 -26.70 -2.58 35.61
CA PRO A 133 -25.59 -1.85 35.04
C PRO A 133 -24.24 -2.53 35.35
N ASP A 134 -23.27 -2.38 34.47
CA ASP A 134 -21.90 -2.77 34.69
C ASP A 134 -21.18 -1.81 35.68
N GLU A 135 -19.89 -2.03 35.93
CA GLU A 135 -19.05 -1.18 36.79
C GLU A 135 -18.93 0.29 36.34
N HIS A 136 -19.23 0.57 35.07
CA HIS A 136 -19.24 1.90 34.47
C HIS A 136 -20.65 2.52 34.38
N GLY A 137 -21.65 1.85 34.92
CA GLY A 137 -23.06 2.30 34.90
C GLY A 137 -23.74 2.15 33.55
N SER A 138 -23.25 1.26 32.68
CA SER A 138 -23.83 0.96 31.37
C SER A 138 -24.79 -0.22 31.49
N TYR A 139 -25.94 -0.12 30.82
CA TYR A 139 -26.89 -1.21 30.60
C TYR A 139 -26.73 -1.88 29.23
N LEU A 140 -25.61 -1.61 28.57
CA LEU A 140 -25.27 -2.16 27.24
C LEU A 140 -24.01 -2.99 27.35
N ARG A 141 -24.05 -4.19 26.74
CA ARG A 141 -22.93 -5.10 26.66
C ARG A 141 -22.79 -5.59 25.24
N LEU A 142 -21.55 -5.86 24.79
CA LEU A 142 -21.28 -6.64 23.58
C LEU A 142 -21.64 -8.10 23.84
N THR A 143 -22.24 -8.76 22.86
CA THR A 143 -22.63 -10.18 22.96
C THR A 143 -21.42 -11.10 22.74
N GLU A 144 -20.45 -10.66 21.96
CA GLU A 144 -19.17 -11.33 21.73
C GLU A 144 -18.04 -10.39 22.09
N ASP A 145 -16.94 -10.94 22.62
CA ASP A 145 -15.72 -10.19 22.82
C ASP A 145 -15.14 -9.86 21.45
N LEU A 146 -15.25 -8.60 21.05
CA LEU A 146 -14.53 -8.12 19.89
C LEU A 146 -13.03 -8.19 20.21
N GLN A 147 -12.23 -8.65 19.28
CA GLN A 147 -10.76 -8.68 19.45
C GLN A 147 -10.26 -7.31 19.93
N ASP A 148 -9.31 -7.30 20.86
CA ASP A 148 -8.76 -6.07 21.49
C ASP A 148 -8.29 -4.99 20.52
N ASN A 149 -8.09 -5.35 19.26
CA ASN A 149 -7.61 -4.50 18.18
C ASN A 149 -8.63 -4.29 17.04
N PHE A 150 -9.93 -4.41 17.31
CA PHE A 150 -10.96 -4.19 16.29
C PHE A 150 -10.79 -2.83 15.60
N ALA A 151 -10.49 -2.85 14.30
CA ALA A 151 -10.12 -1.66 13.54
C ALA A 151 -11.32 -0.69 13.44
N LEU A 152 -11.17 0.46 14.09
CA LEU A 152 -12.17 1.54 14.18
C LEU A 152 -12.72 2.01 12.82
N ASN A 153 -11.94 1.85 11.77
CA ASN A 153 -12.24 2.40 10.45
C ASN A 153 -12.66 1.35 9.42
N GLN A 154 -12.81 0.08 9.83
CA GLN A 154 -13.14 -1.01 8.91
C GLN A 154 -14.42 -1.74 9.30
N PRO A 155 -15.56 -1.29 8.79
CA PRO A 155 -16.87 -1.88 9.14
C PRO A 155 -17.02 -3.35 8.69
N LEU A 156 -16.17 -3.82 7.79
CA LEU A 156 -16.16 -5.19 7.27
C LEU A 156 -15.15 -6.12 7.96
N SER A 157 -14.44 -5.68 9.00
CA SER A 157 -13.46 -6.53 9.70
C SER A 157 -14.07 -7.83 10.24
N ALA A 158 -15.26 -7.76 10.85
CA ALA A 158 -15.94 -8.97 11.34
C ALA A 158 -16.36 -9.91 10.20
N PHE A 159 -16.74 -9.37 9.06
CA PHE A 159 -16.97 -10.15 7.84
C PHE A 159 -15.68 -10.83 7.37
N ALA A 160 -14.56 -10.10 7.35
CA ALA A 160 -13.27 -10.66 6.93
C ALA A 160 -12.86 -11.85 7.82
N VAL A 161 -12.98 -11.74 9.13
CA VAL A 161 -12.69 -12.85 10.07
C VAL A 161 -13.55 -14.08 9.74
N ALA A 162 -14.86 -13.90 9.56
CA ALA A 162 -15.76 -14.99 9.20
C ALA A 162 -15.47 -15.59 7.82
N ALA A 163 -15.02 -14.78 6.87
CA ALA A 163 -14.69 -15.24 5.53
C ALA A 163 -13.33 -15.97 5.46
N ILE A 164 -12.36 -15.62 6.31
CA ILE A 164 -11.08 -16.34 6.43
C ILE A 164 -11.32 -17.80 6.83
N GLU A 165 -12.30 -18.09 7.67
CA GLU A 165 -12.65 -19.47 8.07
C GLU A 165 -13.12 -20.36 6.89
N LEU A 166 -13.49 -19.76 5.76
CA LEU A 166 -13.92 -20.48 4.55
C LEU A 166 -12.74 -20.86 3.64
N LEU A 167 -11.55 -20.33 3.90
CA LEU A 167 -10.35 -20.62 3.11
C LEU A 167 -9.73 -21.94 3.58
N ASP A 168 -9.10 -22.64 2.65
CA ASP A 168 -8.32 -23.86 2.95
C ASP A 168 -6.92 -23.48 3.46
N PRO A 169 -6.60 -23.75 4.74
CA PRO A 169 -5.29 -23.39 5.31
C PRO A 169 -4.11 -24.17 4.70
N ASP A 170 -4.38 -25.30 4.05
CA ASP A 170 -3.36 -26.14 3.42
C ASP A 170 -3.13 -25.76 1.95
N SER A 171 -3.90 -24.78 1.43
CA SER A 171 -3.72 -24.27 0.05
C SER A 171 -2.40 -23.52 -0.08
N PRO A 172 -1.63 -23.70 -1.15
CA PRO A 172 -0.44 -22.90 -1.43
C PRO A 172 -0.75 -21.41 -1.61
N ASN A 173 -1.99 -21.08 -1.97
CA ASN A 173 -2.46 -19.70 -2.13
C ASN A 173 -3.06 -19.10 -0.86
N TYR A 174 -3.13 -19.84 0.25
CA TYR A 174 -3.85 -19.40 1.45
C TYR A 174 -3.45 -17.99 1.92
N ALA A 175 -2.16 -17.70 2.01
CA ALA A 175 -1.67 -16.40 2.45
C ALA A 175 -2.12 -15.25 1.51
N LEU A 176 -2.08 -15.48 0.20
CA LEU A 176 -2.54 -14.54 -0.81
C LEU A 176 -4.06 -14.38 -0.82
N ASP A 177 -4.78 -15.44 -0.52
CA ASP A 177 -6.24 -15.43 -0.45
C ASP A 177 -6.73 -14.68 0.80
N VAL A 178 -6.06 -14.86 1.96
CA VAL A 178 -6.30 -14.04 3.15
C VAL A 178 -6.01 -12.56 2.86
N LEU A 179 -4.89 -12.27 2.19
CA LEU A 179 -4.55 -10.91 1.76
C LEU A 179 -5.67 -10.32 0.88
N SER A 180 -6.16 -11.05 -0.11
CA SER A 180 -7.23 -10.61 -1.02
C SER A 180 -8.55 -10.35 -0.29
N LEU A 181 -8.88 -11.18 0.69
CA LEU A 181 -10.05 -10.96 1.56
C LEU A 181 -9.92 -9.65 2.35
N ILE A 182 -8.76 -9.40 2.94
CA ILE A 182 -8.53 -8.15 3.67
C ILE A 182 -8.57 -6.96 2.72
N GLU A 183 -7.92 -7.05 1.55
CA GLU A 183 -7.99 -5.98 0.54
C GLU A 183 -9.44 -5.67 0.15
N ALA A 184 -10.30 -6.69 0.00
CA ALA A 184 -11.70 -6.49 -0.37
C ALA A 184 -12.49 -5.66 0.66
N THR A 185 -12.05 -5.63 1.92
CA THR A 185 -12.70 -4.83 2.98
C THR A 185 -12.25 -3.36 3.02
N LEU A 186 -11.17 -3.03 2.35
CA LEU A 186 -10.61 -1.68 2.33
C LEU A 186 -11.30 -0.77 1.32
N GLU A 187 -11.22 0.54 1.58
CA GLU A 187 -11.67 1.56 0.63
C GLU A 187 -10.87 1.44 -0.69
N PRO A 188 -11.55 1.39 -1.85
CA PRO A 188 -10.86 1.20 -3.12
C PRO A 188 -9.98 2.42 -3.49
N PRO A 189 -8.69 2.21 -3.80
CA PRO A 189 -7.80 3.26 -4.28
C PRO A 189 -8.03 3.48 -5.78
N HIS A 190 -9.12 4.14 -6.14
CA HIS A 190 -9.61 4.25 -7.53
C HIS A 190 -8.54 4.63 -8.55
N LEU A 191 -7.59 5.50 -8.17
CA LEU A 191 -6.53 5.93 -9.07
C LEU A 191 -5.57 4.78 -9.43
N VAL A 192 -5.27 3.90 -8.47
CA VAL A 192 -4.43 2.72 -8.67
C VAL A 192 -5.19 1.69 -9.50
N LEU A 193 -6.44 1.39 -9.14
CA LEU A 193 -7.27 0.43 -9.87
C LEU A 193 -7.49 0.83 -11.33
N TYR A 194 -7.70 2.12 -11.59
CA TYR A 194 -7.79 2.65 -12.94
C TYR A 194 -6.47 2.47 -13.72
N ALA A 195 -5.33 2.63 -13.06
CA ALA A 195 -4.03 2.42 -13.70
C ALA A 195 -3.78 0.95 -14.05
N GLN A 196 -4.17 0.01 -13.17
CA GLN A 196 -4.12 -1.43 -13.43
C GLN A 196 -5.02 -1.81 -14.63
N GLU A 197 -6.28 -1.36 -14.61
CA GLU A 197 -7.21 -1.59 -15.72
C GLU A 197 -6.68 -1.04 -17.06
N ARG A 198 -6.17 0.20 -17.05
CA ARG A 198 -5.61 0.85 -18.24
C ARG A 198 -4.42 0.06 -18.80
N LYS A 199 -3.53 -0.45 -17.93
CA LYS A 199 -2.39 -1.24 -18.35
C LYS A 199 -2.82 -2.56 -18.97
N ALA A 200 -3.70 -3.29 -18.32
CA ALA A 200 -4.26 -4.54 -18.85
C ALA A 200 -4.95 -4.34 -20.21
N LYS A 201 -5.72 -3.25 -20.35
CA LYS A 201 -6.33 -2.87 -21.65
C LYS A 201 -5.30 -2.58 -22.74
N ASN A 202 -4.21 -1.92 -22.38
CA ASN A 202 -3.13 -1.61 -23.33
C ASN A 202 -2.40 -2.88 -23.79
N GLU A 203 -2.09 -3.79 -22.88
CA GLU A 203 -1.45 -5.08 -23.16
C GLU A 203 -2.32 -5.95 -24.03
N LEU A 204 -3.59 -6.14 -23.65
CA LEU A 204 -4.56 -6.89 -24.47
C LEU A 204 -4.76 -6.23 -25.85
N SER A 205 -4.81 -4.90 -25.93
CA SER A 205 -4.94 -4.20 -27.21
C SER A 205 -3.73 -4.42 -28.13
N ALA A 206 -2.52 -4.52 -27.56
CA ALA A 206 -1.31 -4.81 -28.32
C ALA A 206 -1.33 -6.25 -28.84
N GLN A 207 -1.69 -7.21 -27.98
CA GLN A 207 -1.84 -8.62 -28.33
C GLN A 207 -2.89 -8.82 -29.43
N LEU A 208 -4.12 -8.34 -29.24
CA LEU A 208 -5.19 -8.49 -30.23
C LEU A 208 -4.88 -7.83 -31.58
N LYS A 209 -4.05 -6.77 -31.58
CA LYS A 209 -3.54 -6.16 -32.83
C LYS A 209 -2.52 -7.04 -33.51
N ALA A 210 -1.61 -7.68 -32.76
CA ALA A 210 -0.63 -8.62 -33.29
C ALA A 210 -1.33 -9.85 -33.91
N ASP A 211 -2.40 -10.32 -33.24
CA ASP A 211 -3.24 -11.43 -33.71
C ASP A 211 -4.16 -11.08 -34.89
N GLY A 212 -4.16 -9.82 -35.33
CA GLY A 212 -4.95 -9.34 -36.47
C GLY A 212 -6.46 -9.24 -36.23
N VAL A 213 -6.91 -9.20 -34.97
CA VAL A 213 -8.33 -9.10 -34.60
C VAL A 213 -8.92 -7.77 -35.08
N GLU A 214 -10.14 -7.80 -35.63
CA GLU A 214 -10.80 -6.61 -36.16
C GLU A 214 -11.13 -5.57 -35.07
N TYR A 215 -11.21 -4.28 -35.48
CA TYR A 215 -11.37 -3.16 -34.53
C TYR A 215 -12.59 -3.30 -33.61
N ASN A 216 -13.76 -3.67 -34.15
CA ASN A 216 -14.99 -3.78 -33.37
C ASN A 216 -14.92 -4.91 -32.34
N GLU A 217 -14.33 -6.03 -32.71
CA GLU A 217 -14.13 -7.18 -31.84
C GLU A 217 -13.11 -6.83 -30.73
N ARG A 218 -11.99 -6.18 -31.08
CA ARG A 218 -11.05 -5.66 -30.06
C ARG A 218 -11.71 -4.74 -29.06
N MET A 219 -12.57 -3.81 -29.51
CA MET A 219 -13.24 -2.89 -28.59
C MET A 219 -14.18 -3.63 -27.66
N TYR A 220 -14.86 -4.68 -28.13
CA TYR A 220 -15.71 -5.50 -27.29
C TYR A 220 -14.89 -6.24 -26.20
N GLU A 221 -13.77 -6.85 -26.58
CA GLU A 221 -12.89 -7.54 -25.64
C GLU A 221 -12.29 -6.56 -24.61
N LEU A 222 -11.86 -5.38 -25.05
CA LEU A 222 -11.32 -4.36 -24.16
C LEU A 222 -12.36 -3.81 -23.16
N ASP A 223 -13.64 -3.79 -23.52
CA ASP A 223 -14.71 -3.35 -22.61
C ASP A 223 -14.98 -4.37 -21.49
N GLN A 224 -14.55 -5.62 -21.66
CA GLN A 224 -14.67 -6.68 -20.63
C GLN A 224 -13.49 -6.65 -19.63
N VAL A 225 -12.40 -5.95 -19.95
CA VAL A 225 -11.23 -5.89 -19.09
C VAL A 225 -11.49 -5.00 -17.89
N ALA A 226 -11.33 -5.55 -16.70
CA ALA A 226 -11.34 -4.86 -15.43
C ALA A 226 -9.98 -4.99 -14.73
N TYR A 227 -9.79 -4.24 -13.65
CA TYR A 227 -8.66 -4.48 -12.74
C TYR A 227 -8.77 -5.86 -12.08
N PRO A 228 -7.67 -6.46 -11.58
CA PRO A 228 -7.69 -7.79 -10.98
C PRO A 228 -8.61 -7.87 -9.73
N GLN A 229 -9.50 -8.84 -9.72
CA GLN A 229 -10.51 -9.06 -8.67
C GLN A 229 -10.50 -10.52 -8.19
N PRO A 230 -9.45 -10.95 -7.47
CA PRO A 230 -9.36 -12.31 -6.97
C PRO A 230 -10.49 -12.63 -5.99
N LEU A 231 -10.90 -13.89 -5.95
CA LEU A 231 -11.91 -14.44 -5.03
C LEU A 231 -13.29 -13.77 -5.11
N THR A 232 -13.64 -13.08 -6.20
CA THR A 232 -14.92 -12.33 -6.31
C THR A 232 -16.12 -13.19 -5.96
N GLU A 233 -16.26 -14.39 -6.55
CA GLU A 233 -17.39 -15.26 -6.31
C GLU A 233 -17.47 -15.72 -4.84
N LEU A 234 -16.34 -16.09 -4.24
CA LEU A 234 -16.28 -16.50 -2.85
C LEU A 234 -16.68 -15.35 -1.92
N ILE A 235 -16.12 -14.15 -2.16
CA ILE A 235 -16.38 -12.95 -1.36
C ILE A 235 -17.85 -12.56 -1.43
N GLU A 236 -18.46 -12.56 -2.62
CA GLU A 236 -19.87 -12.22 -2.83
C GLU A 236 -20.80 -13.23 -2.15
N GLN A 237 -20.52 -14.53 -2.26
CA GLN A 237 -21.30 -15.59 -1.63
C GLN A 237 -21.18 -15.55 -0.10
N ALA A 238 -19.95 -15.41 0.41
CA ALA A 238 -19.68 -15.29 1.83
C ALA A 238 -20.37 -14.04 2.41
N TYR A 239 -20.29 -12.91 1.71
CA TYR A 239 -20.90 -11.66 2.14
C TYR A 239 -22.43 -11.75 2.15
N THR A 240 -23.04 -12.33 1.13
CA THR A 240 -24.49 -12.55 1.07
C THR A 240 -24.96 -13.41 2.23
N THR A 241 -24.21 -14.45 2.57
CA THR A 241 -24.50 -15.31 3.71
C THR A 241 -24.33 -14.57 5.03
N TYR A 242 -23.24 -13.81 5.18
CA TYR A 242 -22.95 -13.03 6.37
C TYR A 242 -23.99 -11.95 6.65
N GLN A 243 -24.53 -11.30 5.62
CA GLN A 243 -25.60 -10.31 5.74
C GLN A 243 -26.88 -10.87 6.40
N GLN A 244 -27.14 -12.17 6.27
CA GLN A 244 -28.32 -12.78 6.88
C GLN A 244 -28.21 -12.79 8.42
N SER A 245 -27.00 -12.95 8.96
CA SER A 245 -26.72 -12.90 10.40
C SER A 245 -26.39 -11.49 10.89
N ALA A 246 -25.86 -10.65 10.04
CA ALA A 246 -25.42 -9.29 10.36
C ALA A 246 -26.02 -8.24 9.39
N PRO A 247 -27.34 -7.94 9.45
CA PRO A 247 -28.01 -7.05 8.49
C PRO A 247 -27.44 -5.62 8.42
N TRP A 248 -26.74 -5.19 9.47
CA TRP A 248 -26.12 -3.87 9.54
C TRP A 248 -24.96 -3.67 8.55
N VAL A 249 -24.32 -4.78 8.11
CA VAL A 249 -23.23 -4.68 7.12
C VAL A 249 -23.73 -4.35 5.72
N ALA A 250 -25.03 -4.46 5.43
CA ALA A 250 -25.61 -4.19 4.11
C ALA A 250 -25.35 -2.79 3.55
N ARG A 251 -24.84 -1.88 4.35
CA ARG A 251 -24.42 -0.53 3.90
C ARG A 251 -22.99 -0.45 3.40
N PHE A 252 -22.23 -1.52 3.60
CA PHE A 252 -20.81 -1.60 3.26
C PHE A 252 -20.64 -2.79 2.33
N GLU A 253 -20.27 -2.54 1.11
CA GLU A 253 -20.03 -3.61 0.14
C GLU A 253 -18.54 -3.94 0.11
N PRO A 254 -18.16 -5.21 0.13
CA PRO A 254 -16.78 -5.58 -0.14
C PRO A 254 -16.44 -5.29 -1.61
N HIS A 255 -15.25 -4.79 -1.83
CA HIS A 255 -14.76 -4.48 -3.17
C HIS A 255 -13.55 -5.35 -3.48
N PRO A 256 -13.72 -6.53 -4.11
CA PRO A 256 -12.61 -7.37 -4.55
C PRO A 256 -11.62 -6.57 -5.38
N LYS A 257 -10.35 -6.62 -5.03
CA LYS A 257 -9.25 -5.93 -5.72
C LYS A 257 -7.92 -6.54 -5.32
N SER A 258 -6.91 -6.26 -6.10
CA SER A 258 -5.57 -6.79 -5.90
C SER A 258 -4.57 -5.67 -6.15
N VAL A 259 -4.09 -5.03 -5.11
CA VAL A 259 -3.02 -4.02 -5.18
C VAL A 259 -1.78 -4.53 -4.46
N VAL A 260 -1.92 -4.91 -3.17
CA VAL A 260 -0.82 -5.49 -2.39
C VAL A 260 -0.47 -6.86 -2.92
N ARG A 261 -1.47 -7.68 -3.25
CA ARG A 261 -1.26 -9.00 -3.86
C ARG A 261 -0.54 -8.88 -5.20
N ASP A 262 -0.96 -8.03 -6.11
CA ASP A 262 -0.32 -7.79 -7.41
C ASP A 262 1.13 -7.32 -7.25
N MET A 263 1.38 -6.41 -6.29
CA MET A 263 2.73 -5.95 -5.97
C MET A 263 3.59 -7.10 -5.42
N TYR A 264 3.03 -7.95 -4.57
CA TYR A 264 3.73 -9.09 -3.99
C TYR A 264 3.98 -10.19 -5.03
N GLU A 265 2.98 -10.58 -5.81
CA GLU A 265 3.09 -11.61 -6.88
C GLU A 265 4.11 -11.21 -7.94
N ARG A 266 4.25 -9.91 -8.23
CA ARG A 266 5.25 -9.36 -9.18
C ARG A 266 6.57 -8.99 -8.52
N ALA A 267 6.78 -9.32 -7.27
CA ALA A 267 7.99 -8.99 -6.50
C ALA A 267 8.42 -7.52 -6.63
N MET A 268 7.46 -6.59 -6.71
CA MET A 268 7.71 -5.16 -6.91
C MET A 268 7.88 -4.43 -5.59
N GLY A 269 8.89 -3.56 -5.50
CA GLY A 269 8.97 -2.53 -4.48
C GLY A 269 8.03 -1.36 -4.77
N PHE A 270 7.98 -0.37 -3.86
CA PHE A 270 7.11 0.79 -4.03
C PHE A 270 7.39 1.56 -5.34
N ASN A 271 8.65 1.87 -5.59
CA ASN A 271 9.06 2.61 -6.79
C ASN A 271 8.81 1.81 -8.08
N ASP A 272 9.05 0.49 -8.06
CA ASP A 272 8.82 -0.37 -9.22
C ASP A 272 7.35 -0.38 -9.60
N PHE A 273 6.45 -0.50 -8.61
CA PHE A 273 5.01 -0.48 -8.82
C PHE A 273 4.52 0.87 -9.35
N VAL A 274 5.06 1.97 -8.79
CA VAL A 274 4.77 3.34 -9.26
C VAL A 274 5.17 3.50 -10.73
N GLN A 275 6.36 3.05 -11.12
CA GLN A 275 6.83 3.12 -12.50
C GLN A 275 6.03 2.20 -13.42
N TYR A 276 5.79 0.95 -13.00
CA TYR A 276 5.09 -0.05 -13.79
C TYR A 276 3.69 0.39 -14.19
N TYR A 277 2.97 1.05 -13.28
CA TYR A 277 1.60 1.54 -13.50
C TYR A 277 1.51 3.03 -13.84
N ALA A 278 2.64 3.74 -13.95
CA ALA A 278 2.73 5.20 -14.17
C ALA A 278 1.89 5.98 -13.14
N LEU A 279 2.20 5.74 -11.85
CA LEU A 279 1.48 6.28 -10.70
C LEU A 279 2.19 7.46 -10.01
N GLU A 280 3.11 8.17 -10.69
CA GLU A 280 3.91 9.26 -10.12
C GLU A 280 3.04 10.37 -9.46
N ARG A 281 1.80 10.51 -9.90
CA ARG A 281 0.82 11.44 -9.31
C ARG A 281 -0.04 10.81 -8.22
N GLY A 282 0.03 9.51 -8.08
CA GLY A 282 -0.78 8.71 -7.16
C GLY A 282 0.01 8.08 -6.02
N GLU A 283 1.30 8.38 -5.88
CA GLU A 283 2.17 7.80 -4.85
C GLU A 283 1.58 7.88 -3.44
N GLY A 284 1.06 9.07 -3.07
CA GLY A 284 0.45 9.26 -1.76
C GLY A 284 -0.84 8.45 -1.55
N VAL A 285 -1.61 8.18 -2.63
CA VAL A 285 -2.79 7.31 -2.57
C VAL A 285 -2.37 5.85 -2.39
N LEU A 286 -1.37 5.42 -3.14
CA LEU A 286 -0.79 4.07 -3.02
C LEU A 286 -0.22 3.85 -1.62
N LEU A 287 0.64 4.75 -1.14
CA LEU A 287 1.28 4.63 0.17
C LEU A 287 0.25 4.58 1.31
N ARG A 288 -0.78 5.42 1.26
CA ARG A 288 -1.87 5.37 2.22
C ARG A 288 -2.59 4.03 2.18
N TYR A 289 -2.89 3.52 1.00
CA TYR A 289 -3.55 2.23 0.83
C TYR A 289 -2.71 1.08 1.40
N LEU A 290 -1.40 1.05 1.12
CA LEU A 290 -0.48 0.05 1.67
C LEU A 290 -0.42 0.11 3.21
N SER A 291 -0.38 1.32 3.78
CA SER A 291 -0.44 1.51 5.23
C SER A 291 -1.76 1.02 5.83
N ASP A 292 -2.90 1.29 5.17
CA ASP A 292 -4.21 0.84 5.62
C ASP A 292 -4.33 -0.70 5.50
N ALA A 293 -3.76 -1.30 4.45
CA ALA A 293 -3.70 -2.76 4.28
C ALA A 293 -2.85 -3.43 5.36
N TYR A 294 -1.67 -2.89 5.66
CA TYR A 294 -0.81 -3.37 6.74
C TYR A 294 -1.55 -3.36 8.10
N LYS A 295 -2.17 -2.22 8.42
CA LYS A 295 -2.93 -2.08 9.67
C LYS A 295 -4.10 -3.06 9.73
N ALA A 296 -4.81 -3.24 8.62
CA ALA A 296 -5.93 -4.17 8.54
C ALA A 296 -5.50 -5.62 8.74
N LEU A 297 -4.43 -6.06 8.09
CA LEU A 297 -3.84 -7.38 8.28
C LEU A 297 -3.48 -7.63 9.75
N ARG A 298 -2.78 -6.68 10.37
CA ARG A 298 -2.35 -6.77 11.77
C ARG A 298 -3.50 -6.77 12.77
N GLN A 299 -4.60 -6.10 12.47
CA GLN A 299 -5.72 -5.90 13.40
C GLN A 299 -6.86 -6.89 13.20
N THR A 300 -7.06 -7.36 11.97
CA THR A 300 -8.24 -8.16 11.62
C THR A 300 -7.94 -9.65 11.56
N VAL A 301 -6.75 -10.03 11.10
CA VAL A 301 -6.42 -11.46 10.95
C VAL A 301 -6.14 -12.08 12.32
N PRO A 302 -6.88 -13.13 12.71
CA PRO A 302 -6.63 -13.84 13.97
C PRO A 302 -5.24 -14.49 13.96
N GLU A 303 -4.56 -14.55 15.11
CA GLU A 303 -3.26 -15.21 15.24
C GLU A 303 -3.31 -16.69 14.79
N SER A 304 -4.43 -17.36 15.00
CA SER A 304 -4.64 -18.77 14.58
C SER A 304 -4.72 -18.96 13.06
N ALA A 305 -4.97 -17.88 12.31
CA ALA A 305 -5.05 -17.88 10.85
C ALA A 305 -3.73 -17.41 10.19
N VAL A 306 -2.74 -17.00 10.99
CA VAL A 306 -1.45 -16.54 10.47
C VAL A 306 -0.51 -17.74 10.37
N ASN A 307 -0.26 -18.19 9.13
CA ASN A 307 0.83 -19.13 8.83
C ASN A 307 2.13 -18.37 8.53
N ASP A 308 3.23 -19.10 8.31
CA ASP A 308 4.55 -18.50 8.08
C ASP A 308 4.56 -17.59 6.84
N ASP A 309 3.92 -18.02 5.73
CA ASP A 309 3.87 -17.23 4.49
C ASP A 309 3.08 -15.92 4.67
N LEU A 310 1.96 -15.97 5.37
CA LEU A 310 1.18 -14.76 5.67
C LEU A 310 1.94 -13.82 6.63
N ALA A 311 2.65 -14.37 7.61
CA ALA A 311 3.50 -13.59 8.49
C ALA A 311 4.62 -12.87 7.71
N GLU A 312 5.20 -13.54 6.72
CA GLU A 312 6.20 -12.93 5.84
C GLU A 312 5.62 -11.79 5.00
N ILE A 313 4.43 -11.96 4.43
CA ILE A 313 3.73 -10.90 3.67
C ILE A 313 3.47 -9.68 4.56
N ILE A 314 2.99 -9.91 5.79
CA ILE A 314 2.71 -8.83 6.74
C ILE A 314 3.99 -8.06 7.10
N GLU A 315 5.08 -8.77 7.38
CA GLU A 315 6.36 -8.12 7.71
C GLU A 315 6.96 -7.37 6.52
N TRP A 316 6.90 -7.97 5.33
CA TRP A 316 7.33 -7.32 4.09
C TRP A 316 6.55 -6.01 3.85
N LEU A 317 5.22 -6.06 3.94
CA LEU A 317 4.40 -4.88 3.72
C LEU A 317 4.68 -3.77 4.75
N GLY A 318 4.87 -4.15 6.01
CA GLY A 318 5.24 -3.22 7.07
C GLY A 318 6.57 -2.53 6.79
N GLU A 319 7.58 -3.28 6.35
CA GLU A 319 8.89 -2.73 6.01
C GLU A 319 8.83 -1.85 4.75
N LEU A 320 8.10 -2.27 3.72
CA LEU A 320 7.88 -1.49 2.50
C LEU A 320 7.30 -0.10 2.81
N VAL A 321 6.30 -0.04 3.71
CA VAL A 321 5.70 1.24 4.13
C VAL A 321 6.68 2.06 4.96
N ARG A 322 7.45 1.45 5.90
CA ARG A 322 8.44 2.15 6.72
C ARG A 322 9.55 2.78 5.90
N GLN A 323 10.03 2.10 4.86
CA GLN A 323 11.07 2.63 3.98
C GLN A 323 10.60 3.84 3.18
N THR A 324 9.31 3.89 2.86
CA THR A 324 8.74 5.01 2.11
C THR A 324 8.38 6.17 3.04
N ASP A 325 7.72 5.89 4.18
CA ASP A 325 7.39 6.85 5.23
C ASP A 325 7.19 6.14 6.58
N SER A 326 8.22 6.15 7.42
CA SER A 326 8.20 5.50 8.73
C SER A 326 7.14 6.06 9.67
N SER A 327 6.76 7.33 9.50
CA SER A 327 5.79 7.99 10.38
C SER A 327 4.40 7.34 10.34
N LEU A 328 4.04 6.72 9.23
CA LEU A 328 2.73 6.08 9.04
C LEU A 328 2.55 4.78 9.84
N VAL A 329 3.63 4.09 10.15
CA VAL A 329 3.61 2.79 10.83
C VAL A 329 4.11 2.90 12.26
N ASP A 330 5.24 3.55 12.49
CA ASP A 330 5.90 3.62 13.81
C ASP A 330 5.03 4.26 14.88
N GLU A 331 4.31 5.34 14.55
CA GLU A 331 3.37 5.97 15.50
C GLU A 331 2.18 5.07 15.81
N TRP A 332 1.68 4.41 14.79
CA TRP A 332 0.55 3.51 14.97
C TRP A 332 0.94 2.29 15.82
N GLU A 333 2.11 1.70 15.61
CA GLU A 333 2.62 0.57 16.40
C GLU A 333 2.83 0.95 17.87
N LYS A 334 3.39 2.12 18.13
CA LYS A 334 3.56 2.65 19.49
C LYS A 334 2.21 2.89 20.19
N LEU A 335 1.24 3.46 19.48
CA LEU A 335 -0.12 3.64 19.99
C LEU A 335 -0.81 2.30 20.27
N ALA A 336 -0.64 1.31 19.40
CA ALA A 336 -1.16 -0.03 19.59
C ALA A 336 -0.50 -0.75 20.77
N ALA A 337 0.77 -0.46 21.05
CA ALA A 337 1.48 -0.96 22.23
C ALA A 337 1.09 -0.25 23.54
N GLY A 338 0.19 0.75 23.50
CA GLY A 338 -0.33 1.46 24.67
C GLY A 338 0.56 2.62 25.15
N GLU A 339 1.45 3.15 24.32
CA GLU A 339 2.22 4.34 24.63
C GLU A 339 1.35 5.60 24.56
N ASP A 340 1.53 6.50 25.55
CA ASP A 340 0.76 7.74 25.65
C ASP A 340 1.10 8.71 24.49
N ALA A 341 0.09 9.32 23.88
CA ALA A 341 0.25 10.34 22.83
C ALA A 341 1.17 11.53 23.22
N ALA A 342 1.32 11.79 24.52
CA ALA A 342 2.23 12.82 25.03
C ALA A 342 3.71 12.38 24.98
N SER A 343 3.98 11.08 25.18
CA SER A 343 5.33 10.49 25.02
C SER A 343 5.74 10.51 23.56
N LEU A 344 4.83 10.15 22.65
CA LEU A 344 5.04 10.20 21.21
C LEU A 344 5.34 11.61 20.67
N ALA A 345 4.67 12.64 21.23
CA ALA A 345 4.94 14.03 20.86
C ALA A 345 6.33 14.50 21.36
N ALA A 346 6.79 13.99 22.51
CA ALA A 346 8.12 14.27 23.04
C ALA A 346 9.21 13.54 22.22
N ASP A 347 8.96 12.30 21.81
CA ASP A 347 9.85 11.52 20.95
C ASP A 347 9.99 12.14 19.54
N ARG A 348 8.91 12.69 18.98
CA ARG A 348 8.95 13.47 17.75
C ARG A 348 9.87 14.69 17.86
N ALA A 349 9.70 15.49 18.92
CA ALA A 349 10.53 16.66 19.16
C ALA A 349 12.01 16.30 19.37
N ALA A 350 12.29 15.09 19.86
CA ALA A 350 13.64 14.58 20.03
C ALA A 350 14.20 13.94 18.72
N ALA A 351 13.35 13.38 17.87
CA ALA A 351 13.72 12.79 16.58
C ALA A 351 14.01 13.85 15.50
N GLU A 352 13.36 15.02 15.56
CA GLU A 352 13.67 16.17 14.68
C GLU A 352 15.12 16.69 14.86
N ILE A 353 15.83 16.22 15.88
CA ILE A 353 17.23 16.57 16.18
C ILE A 353 18.20 15.44 15.79
N LYS A 354 17.72 14.27 15.39
CA LYS A 354 18.56 13.13 15.01
C LYS A 354 18.61 12.96 13.50
N ASP A 355 19.86 12.74 13.05
CA ASP A 355 20.28 12.38 11.69
C ASP A 355 19.19 11.73 10.82
N ASP A 356 19.04 12.26 9.61
CA ASP A 356 18.12 11.84 8.54
C ASP A 356 18.52 10.49 7.89
N THR A 357 19.25 9.63 8.60
CA THR A 357 19.67 8.32 8.08
C THR A 357 18.52 7.33 8.27
N PRO A 358 17.97 6.76 7.20
CA PRO A 358 16.95 5.71 7.30
C PRO A 358 17.45 4.55 8.17
N PRO A 359 16.59 3.89 8.94
CA PRO A 359 17.01 2.73 9.72
C PRO A 359 17.55 1.64 8.77
N ALA A 360 18.67 1.01 9.18
CA ALA A 360 19.31 -0.06 8.42
C ALA A 360 18.29 -1.17 8.09
N VAL A 361 18.11 -1.49 6.82
CA VAL A 361 17.12 -2.47 6.34
C VAL A 361 17.43 -3.89 6.81
N THR A 362 18.70 -4.18 7.05
CA THR A 362 19.18 -5.47 7.56
C THR A 362 18.89 -5.69 9.04
N LYS A 363 18.46 -4.66 9.77
CA LYS A 363 18.16 -4.73 11.20
C LYS A 363 16.98 -5.66 11.52
N ASN A 364 15.96 -5.68 10.64
CA ASN A 364 14.89 -6.66 10.69
C ASN A 364 15.22 -7.81 9.74
N VAL A 365 15.95 -8.81 10.25
CA VAL A 365 16.44 -9.96 9.47
C VAL A 365 15.31 -10.69 8.76
N ARG A 366 14.13 -10.82 9.37
CA ARG A 366 12.99 -11.52 8.78
C ARG A 366 12.40 -10.74 7.59
N ALA A 367 12.14 -9.46 7.77
CA ALA A 367 11.68 -8.60 6.67
C ALA A 367 12.72 -8.51 5.55
N PHE A 368 14.02 -8.42 5.91
CA PHE A 368 15.09 -8.38 4.93
C PHE A 368 15.20 -9.66 4.10
N ARG A 369 14.98 -10.84 4.71
CA ARG A 369 14.90 -12.12 3.97
C ARG A 369 13.78 -12.09 2.92
N VAL A 370 12.61 -11.56 3.28
CA VAL A 370 11.49 -11.42 2.32
C VAL A 370 11.86 -10.48 1.18
N MET A 371 12.50 -9.36 1.49
CA MET A 371 12.96 -8.42 0.48
C MET A 371 13.98 -9.06 -0.48
N VAL A 372 14.91 -9.85 0.05
CA VAL A 372 15.90 -10.60 -0.76
C VAL A 372 15.19 -11.62 -1.66
N ARG A 373 14.23 -12.38 -1.14
CA ARG A 373 13.41 -13.31 -1.95
C ARG A 373 12.67 -12.58 -3.06
N ASN A 374 12.06 -11.46 -2.74
CA ASN A 374 11.36 -10.65 -3.74
C ASN A 374 12.31 -10.11 -4.81
N ALA A 375 13.50 -9.65 -4.42
CA ALA A 375 14.50 -9.16 -5.36
C ALA A 375 15.03 -10.28 -6.29
N LEU A 376 15.18 -11.50 -5.78
CA LEU A 376 15.52 -12.67 -6.60
C LEU A 376 14.36 -13.05 -7.53
N PHE A 377 13.15 -13.15 -6.98
CA PHE A 377 11.98 -13.55 -7.77
C PHE A 377 11.62 -12.52 -8.85
N ARG A 378 11.89 -11.25 -8.59
CA ARG A 378 11.78 -10.20 -9.61
C ARG A 378 12.66 -10.48 -10.84
N ARG A 379 13.85 -11.04 -10.63
CA ARG A 379 14.71 -11.46 -11.73
C ARG A 379 14.14 -12.66 -12.48
N VAL A 380 13.51 -13.61 -11.77
CA VAL A 380 12.82 -14.74 -12.40
C VAL A 380 11.68 -14.26 -13.30
N GLU A 381 10.86 -13.32 -12.84
CA GLU A 381 9.78 -12.74 -13.65
C GLU A 381 10.32 -12.01 -14.88
N LEU A 382 11.35 -11.21 -14.70
CA LEU A 382 11.97 -10.51 -15.82
C LEU A 382 12.62 -11.45 -16.81
N PHE A 383 13.19 -12.57 -16.34
CA PHE A 383 13.76 -13.62 -17.16
C PHE A 383 12.66 -14.34 -17.94
N ALA A 384 11.55 -14.71 -17.28
CA ALA A 384 10.39 -15.33 -17.92
C ALA A 384 9.73 -14.43 -18.99
N ASP A 385 9.77 -13.10 -18.77
CA ASP A 385 9.26 -12.09 -19.70
C ASP A 385 10.27 -11.67 -20.78
N GLU A 386 11.44 -12.32 -20.85
CA GLU A 386 12.54 -12.01 -21.79
C GLU A 386 12.95 -10.52 -21.74
N ARG A 387 13.14 -9.97 -20.51
CA ARG A 387 13.51 -8.57 -20.27
C ARG A 387 15.01 -8.41 -19.95
N ASP A 388 15.87 -8.93 -20.81
CA ASP A 388 17.33 -8.88 -20.76
C ASP A 388 17.87 -7.49 -20.41
N ARG A 389 17.37 -6.47 -21.09
CA ARG A 389 17.79 -5.09 -20.87
C ARG A 389 17.49 -4.59 -19.46
N ILE A 390 16.29 -4.92 -18.89
CA ILE A 390 15.96 -4.48 -17.54
C ILE A 390 16.79 -5.24 -16.51
N LEU A 391 17.05 -6.52 -16.76
CA LEU A 391 17.94 -7.33 -15.94
C LEU A 391 19.36 -6.78 -15.96
N GLY A 392 19.88 -6.43 -17.14
CA GLY A 392 21.19 -5.79 -17.27
C GLY A 392 21.29 -4.46 -16.52
N GLU A 393 20.26 -3.61 -16.60
CA GLU A 393 20.20 -2.36 -15.81
C GLU A 393 20.19 -2.60 -14.29
N LEU A 394 19.59 -3.71 -13.81
CA LEU A 394 19.56 -4.09 -12.39
C LEU A 394 20.90 -4.65 -11.89
N ASP A 395 21.62 -5.37 -12.74
CA ASP A 395 22.78 -6.19 -12.36
C ASP A 395 24.11 -5.73 -12.98
N GLU A 396 24.13 -4.55 -13.61
CA GLU A 396 25.34 -3.96 -14.23
C GLU A 396 26.53 -3.92 -13.24
N VAL A 397 26.25 -3.61 -11.96
CA VAL A 397 27.25 -3.50 -10.89
C VAL A 397 27.87 -4.88 -10.57
N SER A 398 27.11 -5.96 -10.70
CA SER A 398 27.59 -7.34 -10.47
C SER A 398 28.25 -7.98 -11.70
N GLY A 399 28.25 -7.26 -12.83
CA GLY A 399 28.90 -7.70 -14.08
C GLY A 399 27.98 -8.53 -14.97
N TRP A 400 26.69 -8.58 -14.69
CA TRP A 400 25.66 -9.16 -15.55
C TRP A 400 24.97 -8.06 -16.33
N ASP A 401 25.46 -7.79 -17.54
CA ASP A 401 24.86 -6.84 -18.47
C ASP A 401 23.73 -7.48 -19.31
N ASP A 402 23.12 -6.70 -20.19
CA ASP A 402 22.05 -7.14 -21.06
C ASP A 402 22.47 -8.28 -22.01
N ASP A 403 23.69 -8.26 -22.52
CA ASP A 403 24.22 -9.33 -23.38
C ASP A 403 24.37 -10.65 -22.60
N ALA A 404 24.87 -10.61 -21.35
CA ALA A 404 25.04 -11.80 -20.52
C ALA A 404 23.68 -12.42 -20.11
N TRP A 405 22.68 -11.58 -19.85
CA TRP A 405 21.32 -12.06 -19.56
C TRP A 405 20.64 -12.64 -20.81
N ALA A 406 20.82 -12.02 -21.99
CA ALA A 406 20.30 -12.54 -23.24
C ALA A 406 20.90 -13.92 -23.59
N ASP A 407 22.24 -14.09 -23.44
CA ASP A 407 22.89 -15.38 -23.65
C ASP A 407 22.35 -16.47 -22.70
N ALA A 408 22.11 -16.13 -21.42
CA ALA A 408 21.55 -17.06 -20.45
C ALA A 408 20.08 -17.43 -20.74
N MET A 409 19.29 -16.48 -21.28
CA MET A 409 17.91 -16.74 -21.72
C MET A 409 17.89 -17.66 -22.94
N ASP A 410 18.74 -17.40 -23.92
CA ASP A 410 18.87 -18.26 -25.12
C ASP A 410 19.24 -19.70 -24.71
N ASP A 411 20.19 -19.88 -23.79
CA ASP A 411 20.59 -21.20 -23.28
C ASP A 411 19.46 -21.91 -22.52
N TYR A 412 18.65 -21.16 -21.73
CA TYR A 412 17.52 -21.74 -21.00
C TYR A 412 16.38 -22.13 -21.95
N PHE A 413 15.96 -21.22 -22.84
CA PHE A 413 14.83 -21.45 -23.75
C PHE A 413 15.16 -22.41 -24.91
N ASP A 414 16.45 -22.72 -25.13
CA ASP A 414 16.87 -23.85 -25.96
C ASP A 414 16.58 -25.22 -25.30
N ALA A 415 16.50 -25.26 -23.95
CA ALA A 415 16.24 -26.47 -23.19
C ALA A 415 14.79 -26.60 -22.72
N TYR A 416 14.11 -25.50 -22.40
CA TYR A 416 12.78 -25.44 -21.84
C TYR A 416 11.89 -24.44 -22.59
N ASP A 417 10.63 -24.81 -22.79
CA ASP A 417 9.68 -23.97 -23.52
C ASP A 417 9.10 -22.80 -22.68
N ASP A 418 9.17 -22.88 -21.34
CA ASP A 418 8.52 -21.91 -20.43
C ASP A 418 9.21 -21.91 -19.04
N ILE A 419 8.88 -20.92 -18.22
CA ILE A 419 9.28 -20.82 -16.82
C ILE A 419 8.09 -20.39 -15.98
N TYR A 420 7.80 -21.13 -14.90
CA TYR A 420 6.66 -20.81 -14.03
C TYR A 420 6.98 -19.66 -13.08
N THR A 421 5.99 -18.75 -12.93
CA THR A 421 6.07 -17.57 -12.05
C THR A 421 4.91 -17.50 -11.07
N ASP A 422 4.20 -18.60 -10.89
CA ASP A 422 3.05 -18.72 -9.99
C ASP A 422 3.43 -18.82 -8.49
N ALA A 423 2.45 -19.08 -7.64
CA ALA A 423 2.67 -19.19 -6.20
C ALA A 423 3.56 -20.39 -5.81
N GLU A 424 3.54 -21.50 -6.60
CA GLU A 424 4.39 -22.66 -6.36
C GLU A 424 5.84 -22.36 -6.73
N ALA A 425 6.08 -21.68 -7.84
CA ALA A 425 7.40 -21.19 -8.25
C ALA A 425 8.01 -20.23 -7.21
N ARG A 426 7.19 -19.56 -6.45
CA ARG A 426 7.56 -18.64 -5.38
C ARG A 426 7.78 -19.31 -4.03
N SER A 427 7.55 -20.62 -3.96
CA SER A 427 7.67 -21.39 -2.71
C SER A 427 9.04 -21.20 -2.05
N PRO A 428 9.09 -21.09 -0.71
CA PRO A 428 10.33 -21.10 0.06
C PRO A 428 11.25 -22.29 -0.23
N LYS A 429 10.71 -23.39 -0.75
CA LYS A 429 11.49 -24.58 -1.12
C LYS A 429 12.45 -24.34 -2.29
N LEU A 430 12.14 -23.37 -3.15
CA LEU A 430 12.96 -23.01 -4.31
C LEU A 430 13.95 -21.89 -4.02
N VAL A 431 13.94 -21.35 -2.80
CA VAL A 431 14.85 -20.30 -2.35
C VAL A 431 15.77 -20.82 -1.26
N GLN A 432 17.05 -20.62 -1.42
CA GLN A 432 18.06 -20.89 -0.40
C GLN A 432 18.74 -19.60 -0.01
N ILE A 433 18.74 -19.29 1.28
CA ILE A 433 19.44 -18.13 1.85
C ILE A 433 20.38 -18.64 2.91
N ASP A 434 21.68 -18.55 2.63
CA ASP A 434 22.75 -18.79 3.58
C ASP A 434 23.16 -17.44 4.20
N ASP A 435 22.70 -17.24 5.42
CA ASP A 435 22.96 -16.05 6.23
C ASP A 435 23.93 -16.32 7.39
N ASP A 436 24.75 -17.38 7.31
CA ASP A 436 25.72 -17.69 8.37
C ASP A 436 26.85 -16.64 8.41
N VAL A 437 26.66 -15.68 9.32
CA VAL A 437 27.60 -14.59 9.59
C VAL A 437 29.01 -15.09 9.98
N ARG A 438 29.14 -16.34 10.42
CA ARG A 438 30.44 -16.91 10.82
C ARG A 438 31.25 -17.35 9.62
N GLU A 439 30.58 -17.88 8.59
CA GLU A 439 31.22 -18.31 7.36
C GLU A 439 31.40 -17.13 6.38
N HIS A 440 30.41 -16.23 6.33
CA HIS A 440 30.36 -15.08 5.41
C HIS A 440 30.01 -13.79 6.13
N PRO A 441 30.97 -13.13 6.84
CA PRO A 441 30.66 -11.93 7.60
C PRO A 441 30.23 -10.77 6.68
N GLY A 442 28.98 -10.30 6.87
CA GLY A 442 28.44 -9.15 6.14
C GLY A 442 27.91 -9.44 4.74
N VAL A 443 27.85 -10.71 4.35
CA VAL A 443 27.34 -11.14 3.03
C VAL A 443 26.42 -12.33 3.21
N TRP A 444 25.25 -12.32 2.55
CA TRP A 444 24.40 -13.50 2.40
C TRP A 444 24.62 -14.10 1.01
N LYS A 445 24.69 -15.43 0.97
CA LYS A 445 24.64 -16.15 -0.30
C LYS A 445 23.25 -16.65 -0.56
N VAL A 446 22.74 -16.34 -1.73
CA VAL A 446 21.33 -16.59 -2.04
C VAL A 446 21.22 -17.31 -3.38
N GLN A 447 20.21 -18.19 -3.46
CA GLN A 447 19.91 -18.93 -4.69
C GLN A 447 18.40 -19.03 -4.84
N GLN A 448 17.89 -18.71 -6.02
CA GLN A 448 16.54 -18.99 -6.47
C GLN A 448 16.58 -20.02 -7.58
N THR A 449 15.97 -21.15 -7.37
CA THR A 449 15.81 -22.21 -8.39
C THR A 449 14.58 -21.89 -9.25
N PHE A 450 14.67 -22.11 -10.54
CA PHE A 450 13.56 -21.94 -11.47
C PHE A 450 12.59 -23.13 -11.37
N ALA A 451 11.29 -22.83 -11.50
CA ALA A 451 10.27 -23.85 -11.67
C ALA A 451 10.06 -24.03 -13.18
N ASP A 452 10.62 -25.11 -13.72
CA ASP A 452 10.54 -25.45 -15.12
C ASP A 452 9.37 -26.43 -15.40
N PRO A 453 8.86 -26.52 -16.65
CA PRO A 453 7.72 -27.37 -17.00
C PRO A 453 7.96 -28.88 -16.83
N GLU A 454 9.21 -29.30 -16.70
CA GLU A 454 9.62 -30.71 -16.57
C GLU A 454 9.97 -31.12 -15.13
N ASP A 455 9.87 -30.18 -14.17
CA ASP A 455 10.25 -30.39 -12.75
C ASP A 455 11.71 -30.84 -12.54
N ASN A 456 12.62 -30.42 -13.42
CA ASN A 456 14.05 -30.78 -13.31
C ASN A 456 14.78 -29.94 -12.26
N PHE A 457 14.39 -28.68 -12.05
CA PHE A 457 14.95 -27.74 -11.05
C PHE A 457 16.48 -27.55 -11.16
N ASP A 458 17.03 -27.61 -12.35
CA ASP A 458 18.47 -27.57 -12.59
C ASP A 458 19.00 -26.16 -12.95
N TRP A 459 18.11 -25.23 -13.21
CA TRP A 459 18.42 -23.82 -13.46
C TRP A 459 18.06 -22.92 -12.28
N GLY A 460 18.73 -21.79 -12.19
CA GLY A 460 18.43 -20.79 -11.14
C GLY A 460 19.43 -19.65 -11.09
N ILE A 461 19.08 -18.62 -10.35
CA ILE A 461 19.89 -17.42 -10.10
C ILE A 461 20.63 -17.59 -8.78
N ARG A 462 21.94 -17.34 -8.77
CA ARG A 462 22.78 -17.26 -7.57
C ARG A 462 23.36 -15.87 -7.43
N ALA A 463 23.28 -15.30 -6.25
CA ALA A 463 23.80 -13.99 -5.98
C ALA A 463 24.42 -13.88 -4.57
N GLU A 464 25.16 -12.81 -4.35
CA GLU A 464 25.69 -12.43 -3.04
C GLU A 464 25.08 -11.08 -2.64
N VAL A 465 24.43 -11.05 -1.48
CA VAL A 465 23.81 -9.82 -0.92
C VAL A 465 24.75 -9.19 0.09
N THR A 466 25.28 -8.02 -0.22
CA THR A 466 26.14 -7.27 0.68
C THR A 466 25.32 -6.44 1.65
N LEU A 467 25.34 -6.79 2.94
CA LEU A 467 24.49 -6.18 3.97
C LEU A 467 24.73 -4.66 4.13
N ALA A 468 25.99 -4.24 4.22
CA ALA A 468 26.32 -2.82 4.37
C ALA A 468 25.88 -1.98 3.17
N ALA A 469 26.08 -2.49 1.94
CA ALA A 469 25.63 -1.81 0.75
C ALA A 469 24.09 -1.75 0.65
N SER A 470 23.41 -2.81 1.11
CA SER A 470 21.95 -2.85 1.18
C SER A 470 21.41 -1.84 2.20
N ASP A 471 22.08 -1.65 3.34
CA ASP A 471 21.70 -0.64 4.32
C ASP A 471 21.86 0.79 3.77
N ASP A 472 22.94 1.04 3.03
CA ASP A 472 23.19 2.34 2.40
C ASP A 472 22.18 2.62 1.26
N ALA A 473 21.78 1.59 0.53
CA ALA A 473 20.81 1.71 -0.57
C ALA A 473 19.35 1.74 -0.11
N GLY A 474 19.05 1.17 1.07
CA GLY A 474 17.68 1.00 1.57
C GLY A 474 16.92 -0.17 0.95
N TYR A 475 17.58 -1.04 0.20
CA TYR A 475 17.02 -2.26 -0.42
C TYR A 475 18.11 -3.31 -0.65
N PRO A 476 17.77 -4.61 -0.82
CA PRO A 476 18.76 -5.65 -1.09
C PRO A 476 19.52 -5.39 -2.37
N LEU A 477 20.84 -5.32 -2.27
CA LEU A 477 21.78 -5.28 -3.42
C LEU A 477 22.31 -6.69 -3.64
N LEU A 478 21.94 -7.28 -4.79
CA LEU A 478 22.36 -8.60 -5.23
C LEU A 478 23.53 -8.50 -6.19
#